data_32b211d0a2966548d2d26ec35a35314c
#
_entry.id   32b211d0a2966548d2d26ec35a35314c
#
_cell.length_a   1.000
_cell.length_b   1.000
_cell.length_c   1.000
_cell.angle_alpha   90.00
_cell.angle_beta   90.00
_cell.angle_gamma   90.00
#
_symmetry.space_group_name_H-M   'P 1'
#
loop_
_entity.id
_entity.type
_entity.pdbx_description
1 polymer ?
#
loop_
_entity_poly.entity_id
_entity_poly.type
_entity_poly.pdbx_seq_one_letter_code
_entity_poly.pdbx_strand_id
1 'polypeptide(L)'
;MLKRLIIYSAFITVLIMIIPKFIEKKLIFHPDKSNDHTTPDAYGIEYDDVTFRTEDGLELHGWFIPGKKSSTDADLHTLLWFHGNSGNINRRLDNIKMLHDRVPVNVFIFDYRQYGMSEGKISEQGTYIDSRAALAYLHSRSDVNNETIIFFGRSLGSAISVELAVKEKCRALILETPFTSIKEMGKKLYPYLPFTFFLRTKYDTLSKIGDI
;
A
#
# COMPACT_ATOMS: atom_id res chain seq x y z
N MET A 1 3.98 -24.01 -46.08
CA MET A 1 3.59 -24.46 -44.73
C MET A 1 4.52 -23.88 -43.64
N LEU A 2 5.82 -24.05 -43.74
CA LEU A 2 6.82 -23.57 -42.77
C LEU A 2 6.76 -22.05 -42.50
N LYS A 3 6.66 -21.19 -43.50
CA LYS A 3 6.54 -19.72 -43.33
C LYS A 3 5.32 -19.30 -42.52
N ARG A 4 4.18 -19.97 -42.69
CA ARG A 4 2.97 -19.71 -41.88
C ARG A 4 3.12 -20.14 -40.45
N LEU A 5 3.79 -21.26 -40.19
CA LEU A 5 4.10 -21.74 -38.85
C LEU A 5 5.01 -20.77 -38.11
N ILE A 6 6.05 -20.23 -38.77
CA ILE A 6 6.96 -19.23 -38.21
C ILE A 6 6.19 -17.94 -37.86
N ILE A 7 5.31 -17.47 -38.73
CA ILE A 7 4.50 -16.26 -38.51
C ILE A 7 3.56 -16.47 -37.32
N TYR A 8 2.87 -17.62 -37.21
CA TYR A 8 2.01 -17.90 -36.09
C TYR A 8 2.79 -18.05 -34.78
N SER A 9 3.96 -18.70 -34.81
CA SER A 9 4.84 -18.79 -33.63
C SER A 9 5.31 -17.40 -33.17
N ALA A 10 5.76 -16.55 -34.08
CA ALA A 10 6.17 -15.19 -33.77
C ALA A 10 5.00 -14.36 -33.20
N PHE A 11 3.80 -14.48 -33.81
CA PHE A 11 2.60 -13.80 -33.32
C PHE A 11 2.20 -14.24 -31.90
N ILE A 12 2.19 -15.55 -31.65
CA ILE A 12 1.93 -16.11 -30.31
C ILE A 12 2.96 -15.64 -29.30
N THR A 13 4.24 -15.61 -29.67
CA THR A 13 5.33 -15.12 -28.78
C THR A 13 5.13 -13.66 -28.44
N VAL A 14 4.79 -12.82 -29.43
CA VAL A 14 4.48 -11.39 -29.21
C VAL A 14 3.25 -11.23 -28.31
N LEU A 15 2.20 -12.03 -28.49
CA LEU A 15 1.01 -12.02 -27.64
C LEU A 15 1.35 -12.40 -26.19
N ILE A 16 2.15 -13.44 -25.97
CA ILE A 16 2.60 -13.88 -24.64
C ILE A 16 3.46 -12.80 -23.96
N MET A 17 4.22 -12.01 -24.71
CA MET A 17 5.05 -10.92 -24.17
C MET A 17 4.27 -9.62 -23.92
N ILE A 18 3.21 -9.34 -24.69
CA ILE A 18 2.48 -8.08 -24.64
C ILE A 18 1.27 -8.15 -23.71
N ILE A 19 0.49 -9.22 -23.77
CA ILE A 19 -0.73 -9.38 -22.95
C ILE A 19 -0.46 -9.24 -21.45
N PRO A 20 0.59 -9.84 -20.85
CA PRO A 20 0.86 -9.68 -19.44
C PRO A 20 1.02 -8.22 -19.03
N LYS A 21 1.64 -7.38 -19.87
CA LYS A 21 1.87 -5.96 -19.56
C LYS A 21 0.57 -5.16 -19.35
N PHE A 22 -0.49 -5.51 -20.06
CA PHE A 22 -1.79 -4.83 -19.95
C PHE A 22 -2.67 -5.40 -18.85
N ILE A 23 -2.54 -6.71 -18.58
CA ILE A 23 -3.38 -7.42 -17.63
C ILE A 23 -2.79 -7.40 -16.21
N GLU A 24 -1.45 -7.34 -16.09
CA GLU A 24 -0.71 -7.41 -14.83
C GLU A 24 -1.27 -6.48 -13.76
N LYS A 25 -1.42 -5.21 -14.09
CA LYS A 25 -1.93 -4.22 -13.14
C LYS A 25 -3.35 -4.54 -12.66
N LYS A 26 -4.21 -5.02 -13.56
CA LYS A 26 -5.58 -5.42 -13.20
C LYS A 26 -5.65 -6.69 -12.36
N LEU A 27 -4.67 -7.58 -12.52
CA LEU A 27 -4.58 -8.81 -11.70
C LEU A 27 -4.01 -8.54 -10.30
N ILE A 28 -3.11 -7.55 -10.18
CA ILE A 28 -2.45 -7.26 -8.92
C ILE A 28 -3.19 -6.21 -8.10
N PHE A 29 -3.71 -5.14 -8.73
CA PHE A 29 -4.30 -4.01 -8.04
C PHE A 29 -5.81 -3.93 -8.26
N HIS A 30 -6.54 -3.76 -7.19
CA HIS A 30 -8.00 -3.65 -7.19
C HIS A 30 -8.45 -2.36 -6.50
N PRO A 31 -8.07 -1.17 -7.05
CA PRO A 31 -8.46 0.10 -6.48
C PRO A 31 -9.98 0.30 -6.58
N ASP A 32 -10.57 0.77 -5.52
CA ASP A 32 -11.97 1.21 -5.47
C ASP A 32 -11.97 2.75 -5.44
N LYS A 33 -12.60 3.35 -6.44
CA LYS A 33 -12.86 4.79 -6.54
C LYS A 33 -14.32 5.12 -6.23
N SER A 34 -15.08 4.17 -5.68
CA SER A 34 -16.45 4.45 -5.28
C SER A 34 -16.49 5.58 -4.25
N ASN A 35 -17.39 6.52 -4.46
CA ASN A 35 -17.67 7.61 -3.53
C ASN A 35 -18.55 7.10 -2.38
N ASP A 36 -18.09 6.07 -1.68
CA ASP A 36 -18.64 5.77 -0.37
C ASP A 36 -18.10 6.83 0.58
N HIS A 37 -18.94 7.81 0.90
CA HIS A 37 -18.59 8.96 1.74
C HIS A 37 -18.58 8.62 3.24
N THR A 38 -18.58 7.36 3.60
CA THR A 38 -18.48 6.95 5.00
C THR A 38 -17.08 7.27 5.52
N THR A 39 -17.00 8.10 6.54
CA THR A 39 -15.77 8.61 7.14
C THR A 39 -15.71 8.22 8.62
N PRO A 40 -14.60 8.40 9.33
CA PRO A 40 -14.47 8.00 10.74
C PRO A 40 -15.52 8.62 11.67
N ASP A 41 -16.06 9.81 11.35
CA ASP A 41 -17.10 10.47 12.15
C ASP A 41 -18.42 9.68 12.18
N ALA A 42 -18.74 8.90 11.14
CA ALA A 42 -19.88 7.97 11.16
C ALA A 42 -19.77 6.91 12.26
N TYR A 43 -18.56 6.67 12.74
CA TYR A 43 -18.24 5.78 13.87
C TYR A 43 -18.01 6.52 15.18
N GLY A 44 -18.24 7.84 15.22
CA GLY A 44 -18.00 8.70 16.37
C GLY A 44 -16.51 8.89 16.67
N ILE A 45 -15.65 8.81 15.66
CA ILE A 45 -14.20 8.97 15.78
C ILE A 45 -13.80 10.30 15.17
N GLU A 46 -13.12 11.15 15.96
CA GLU A 46 -12.51 12.37 15.47
C GLU A 46 -11.33 12.04 14.55
N TYR A 47 -11.18 12.82 13.47
CA TYR A 47 -10.09 12.64 12.51
C TYR A 47 -9.81 13.94 11.76
N ASP A 48 -8.59 14.05 11.23
CA ASP A 48 -8.26 15.06 10.23
C ASP A 48 -8.39 14.42 8.84
N ASP A 49 -9.17 15.04 7.96
CA ASP A 49 -9.20 14.71 6.54
C ASP A 49 -7.99 15.35 5.86
N VAL A 50 -7.09 14.55 5.31
CA VAL A 50 -5.74 14.97 4.93
C VAL A 50 -5.54 14.85 3.43
N THR A 51 -5.06 15.93 2.81
CA THR A 51 -4.47 15.91 1.48
C THR A 51 -3.00 16.27 1.56
N PHE A 52 -2.13 15.47 0.94
CA PHE A 52 -0.69 15.70 0.91
C PHE A 52 -0.10 15.38 -0.46
N ARG A 53 1.08 15.95 -0.76
CA ARG A 53 1.68 15.84 -2.10
C ARG A 53 2.87 14.90 -2.12
N THR A 54 2.95 14.14 -3.21
CA THR A 54 4.11 13.32 -3.55
C THR A 54 5.21 14.14 -4.23
N GLU A 55 6.45 13.61 -4.24
CA GLU A 55 7.58 14.23 -4.93
C GLU A 55 7.38 14.35 -6.46
N ASP A 56 6.53 13.50 -7.04
CA ASP A 56 6.14 13.55 -8.46
C ASP A 56 4.84 14.35 -8.70
N GLY A 57 4.39 15.12 -7.68
CA GLY A 57 3.38 16.17 -7.80
C GLY A 57 1.93 15.74 -7.70
N LEU A 58 1.65 14.48 -7.35
CA LEU A 58 0.28 13.98 -7.16
C LEU A 58 -0.26 14.37 -5.80
N GLU A 59 -1.57 14.61 -5.70
CA GLU A 59 -2.28 14.73 -4.45
C GLU A 59 -2.80 13.38 -4.00
N LEU A 60 -2.48 13.00 -2.76
CA LEU A 60 -2.96 11.80 -2.10
C LEU A 60 -3.87 12.17 -0.93
N HIS A 61 -4.83 11.32 -0.67
CA HIS A 61 -5.82 11.47 0.39
C HIS A 61 -5.57 10.45 1.51
N GLY A 62 -5.84 10.86 2.74
CA GLY A 62 -5.72 10.02 3.92
C GLY A 62 -6.45 10.58 5.13
N TRP A 63 -6.46 9.82 6.22
CA TRP A 63 -7.03 10.22 7.50
C TRP A 63 -5.98 10.11 8.59
N PHE A 64 -5.84 11.19 9.35
CA PHE A 64 -5.11 11.16 10.61
C PHE A 64 -6.13 11.08 11.75
N ILE A 65 -6.04 10.01 12.53
CA ILE A 65 -6.96 9.70 13.62
C ILE A 65 -6.17 9.78 14.92
N PRO A 66 -6.41 10.81 15.76
CA PRO A 66 -5.78 10.91 17.08
C PRO A 66 -6.16 9.73 17.97
N GLY A 67 -5.19 9.17 18.66
CA GLY A 67 -5.44 8.15 19.68
C GLY A 67 -6.03 8.73 20.95
N LYS A 68 -6.73 7.91 21.71
CA LYS A 68 -7.25 8.26 23.04
C LYS A 68 -6.09 8.42 24.01
N LYS A 69 -5.77 9.64 24.41
CA LYS A 69 -4.74 9.89 25.43
C LYS A 69 -5.26 9.48 26.81
N SER A 70 -4.44 8.76 27.56
CA SER A 70 -4.61 8.61 29.01
C SER A 70 -3.87 9.74 29.72
N SER A 71 -4.28 10.09 30.92
CA SER A 71 -3.60 11.10 31.76
C SER A 71 -2.14 10.77 32.08
N THR A 72 -1.70 9.55 31.83
CA THR A 72 -0.36 9.03 32.07
C THR A 72 0.53 8.98 30.81
N ASP A 73 -0.04 9.20 29.62
CA ASP A 73 0.67 9.01 28.34
C ASP A 73 1.33 10.34 27.92
N ALA A 74 2.66 10.39 27.95
CA ALA A 74 3.41 11.57 27.53
C ALA A 74 3.26 11.78 26.01
N ASP A 75 3.57 10.77 25.18
CA ASP A 75 3.44 10.80 23.74
C ASP A 75 2.87 9.47 23.23
N LEU A 76 1.82 9.54 22.39
CA LEU A 76 1.31 8.37 21.72
C LEU A 76 2.21 7.94 20.57
N HIS A 77 2.36 6.64 20.38
CA HIS A 77 2.91 6.12 19.14
C HIS A 77 1.99 6.46 17.97
N THR A 78 2.56 6.60 16.77
CA THR A 78 1.79 6.85 15.55
C THR A 78 1.96 5.67 14.60
N LEU A 79 0.84 5.07 14.22
CA LEU A 79 0.78 3.98 13.26
C LEU A 79 0.64 4.55 11.85
N LEU A 80 1.67 4.43 11.02
CA LEU A 80 1.57 4.67 9.58
C LEU A 80 1.08 3.38 8.93
N TRP A 81 -0.18 3.39 8.48
CA TRP A 81 -0.88 2.19 8.02
C TRP A 81 -0.89 2.09 6.50
N PHE A 82 -0.24 1.07 5.99
CA PHE A 82 -0.21 0.66 4.60
C PHE A 82 -1.25 -0.43 4.36
N HIS A 83 -2.39 -0.07 3.75
CA HIS A 83 -3.51 -0.99 3.56
C HIS A 83 -3.24 -2.04 2.47
N GLY A 84 -4.07 -3.08 2.44
CA GLY A 84 -4.00 -4.13 1.42
C GLY A 84 -4.52 -3.66 0.05
N ASN A 85 -4.35 -4.51 -0.95
CA ASN A 85 -4.52 -4.18 -2.37
C ASN A 85 -5.99 -3.91 -2.80
N SER A 86 -6.98 -4.32 -2.06
CA SER A 86 -8.39 -4.21 -2.45
C SER A 86 -9.11 -3.07 -1.73
N GLY A 87 -9.97 -2.35 -2.44
CA GLY A 87 -10.80 -1.27 -1.86
C GLY A 87 -10.07 0.06 -1.76
N ASN A 88 -10.37 0.80 -0.71
CA ASN A 88 -9.80 2.09 -0.32
C ASN A 88 -9.80 2.19 1.22
N ILE A 89 -9.46 3.34 1.78
CA ILE A 89 -9.44 3.53 3.25
C ILE A 89 -10.82 3.40 3.90
N ASN A 90 -11.92 3.70 3.20
CA ASN A 90 -13.28 3.54 3.72
C ASN A 90 -13.58 2.08 4.11
N ARG A 91 -13.00 1.11 3.38
CA ARG A 91 -13.14 -0.31 3.70
C ARG A 91 -12.38 -0.74 4.96
N ARG A 92 -11.69 0.18 5.64
CA ARG A 92 -10.89 -0.09 6.86
C ARG A 92 -11.53 0.48 8.12
N LEU A 93 -12.69 1.13 8.02
CA LEU A 93 -13.35 1.81 9.14
C LEU A 93 -13.60 0.90 10.33
N ASP A 94 -14.07 -0.33 10.12
CA ASP A 94 -14.27 -1.29 11.22
C ASP A 94 -12.96 -1.65 11.93
N ASN A 95 -11.88 -1.82 11.16
CA ASN A 95 -10.56 -2.09 11.72
C ASN A 95 -9.99 -0.86 12.46
N ILE A 96 -10.19 0.34 11.90
CA ILE A 96 -9.82 1.62 12.53
C ILE A 96 -10.56 1.74 13.87
N LYS A 97 -11.87 1.52 13.86
CA LYS A 97 -12.69 1.58 15.08
C LYS A 97 -12.20 0.61 16.15
N MET A 98 -11.97 -0.64 15.76
CA MET A 98 -11.47 -1.66 16.68
C MET A 98 -10.11 -1.27 17.28
N LEU A 99 -9.21 -0.73 16.47
CA LEU A 99 -7.89 -0.29 16.93
C LEU A 99 -8.00 0.92 17.85
N HIS A 100 -8.73 1.96 17.45
CA HIS A 100 -8.94 3.18 18.20
C HIS A 100 -9.60 2.95 19.58
N ASP A 101 -10.48 1.95 19.68
CA ASP A 101 -11.15 1.65 20.95
C ASP A 101 -10.29 0.83 21.92
N ARG A 102 -9.24 0.15 21.43
CA ARG A 102 -8.47 -0.82 22.23
C ARG A 102 -7.01 -0.45 22.44
N VAL A 103 -6.46 0.40 21.59
CA VAL A 103 -5.03 0.71 21.62
C VAL A 103 -4.84 2.22 21.62
N PRO A 104 -4.10 2.79 22.61
CA PRO A 104 -3.79 4.22 22.66
C PRO A 104 -2.69 4.56 21.61
N VAL A 105 -3.08 4.72 20.36
CA VAL A 105 -2.17 4.99 19.23
C VAL A 105 -2.83 5.96 18.25
N ASN A 106 -2.07 6.92 17.73
CA ASN A 106 -2.51 7.68 16.57
C ASN A 106 -2.46 6.79 15.34
N VAL A 107 -3.38 6.97 14.40
CA VAL A 107 -3.39 6.23 13.13
C VAL A 107 -3.36 7.20 11.97
N PHE A 108 -2.39 7.07 11.10
CA PHE A 108 -2.42 7.70 9.79
C PHE A 108 -2.55 6.61 8.72
N ILE A 109 -3.69 6.63 8.03
CA ILE A 109 -3.99 5.73 6.92
C ILE A 109 -4.26 6.57 5.67
N PHE A 110 -3.81 6.13 4.51
CA PHE A 110 -3.95 6.88 3.27
C PHE A 110 -4.21 5.95 2.08
N ASP A 111 -4.86 6.49 1.07
CA ASP A 111 -5.05 5.82 -0.21
C ASP A 111 -3.82 6.00 -1.09
N TYR A 112 -3.27 4.90 -1.61
CA TYR A 112 -2.23 4.97 -2.64
C TYR A 112 -2.77 5.65 -3.89
N ARG A 113 -1.88 6.12 -4.76
CA ARG A 113 -2.27 6.65 -6.08
C ARG A 113 -3.27 5.72 -6.79
N GLN A 114 -4.29 6.28 -7.40
CA GLN A 114 -5.40 5.59 -8.07
C GLN A 114 -6.43 4.95 -7.11
N TYR A 115 -6.19 4.87 -5.80
CA TYR A 115 -7.17 4.38 -4.83
C TYR A 115 -7.99 5.56 -4.27
N GLY A 116 -9.25 5.29 -3.92
CA GLY A 116 -10.12 6.28 -3.28
C GLY A 116 -10.10 7.63 -3.98
N MET A 117 -9.82 8.68 -3.21
CA MET A 117 -9.72 10.06 -3.71
C MET A 117 -8.31 10.45 -4.19
N SER A 118 -7.31 9.58 -4.03
CA SER A 118 -5.95 9.84 -4.47
C SER A 118 -5.81 9.88 -5.99
N GLU A 119 -5.00 10.80 -6.48
CA GLU A 119 -4.71 10.99 -7.90
C GLU A 119 -3.81 9.90 -8.49
N GLY A 120 -3.53 10.00 -9.79
CA GLY A 120 -2.50 9.26 -10.50
C GLY A 120 -2.88 7.87 -10.97
N LYS A 121 -1.86 7.08 -11.34
CA LYS A 121 -1.98 5.71 -11.83
C LYS A 121 -1.07 4.78 -11.05
N ILE A 122 -1.63 3.67 -10.59
CA ILE A 122 -0.93 2.70 -9.74
C ILE A 122 0.27 2.06 -10.43
N SER A 123 1.35 1.93 -9.69
CA SER A 123 2.54 1.16 -10.03
C SER A 123 3.33 0.86 -8.76
N GLU A 124 4.17 -0.17 -8.76
CA GLU A 124 5.04 -0.51 -7.65
C GLU A 124 5.89 0.69 -7.20
N GLN A 125 6.63 1.31 -8.14
CA GLN A 125 7.46 2.49 -7.83
C GLN A 125 6.62 3.67 -7.34
N GLY A 126 5.42 3.84 -7.90
CA GLY A 126 4.50 4.88 -7.46
C GLY A 126 4.09 4.70 -5.99
N THR A 127 3.76 3.47 -5.56
CA THR A 127 3.41 3.22 -4.15
C THR A 127 4.58 3.45 -3.19
N TYR A 128 5.82 3.28 -3.64
CA TYR A 128 7.02 3.62 -2.86
C TYR A 128 7.19 5.14 -2.72
N ILE A 129 6.87 5.90 -3.77
CA ILE A 129 6.82 7.37 -3.73
C ILE A 129 5.72 7.82 -2.76
N ASP A 130 4.54 7.21 -2.85
CA ASP A 130 3.40 7.51 -1.97
C ASP A 130 3.75 7.26 -0.50
N SER A 131 4.44 6.16 -0.19
CA SER A 131 4.85 5.82 1.17
C SER A 131 5.82 6.84 1.78
N ARG A 132 6.78 7.35 0.99
CA ARG A 132 7.68 8.42 1.43
C ARG A 132 6.95 9.72 1.69
N ALA A 133 6.01 10.08 0.81
CA ALA A 133 5.19 11.28 0.98
C ALA A 133 4.32 11.19 2.26
N ALA A 134 3.75 10.02 2.54
CA ALA A 134 2.99 9.77 3.76
C ALA A 134 3.85 9.91 5.02
N LEU A 135 5.07 9.39 5.02
CA LEU A 135 6.02 9.57 6.12
C LEU A 135 6.44 11.03 6.27
N ALA A 136 6.75 11.72 5.17
CA ALA A 136 7.10 13.14 5.17
C ALA A 136 5.96 14.00 5.73
N TYR A 137 4.71 13.69 5.41
CA TYR A 137 3.55 14.33 6.03
C TYR A 137 3.54 14.16 7.55
N LEU A 138 3.72 12.93 8.06
CA LEU A 138 3.81 12.70 9.52
C LEU A 138 4.94 13.47 10.16
N HIS A 139 6.12 13.53 9.52
CA HIS A 139 7.26 14.30 10.01
C HIS A 139 7.00 15.81 10.07
N SER A 140 6.07 16.33 9.27
CA SER A 140 5.70 17.76 9.28
C SER A 140 4.71 18.13 10.40
N ARG A 141 4.11 17.14 11.05
CA ARG A 141 3.12 17.38 12.13
C ARG A 141 3.82 17.65 13.45
N SER A 142 3.42 18.72 14.13
CA SER A 142 3.96 19.08 15.46
C SER A 142 3.44 18.22 16.60
N ASP A 143 2.33 17.49 16.38
CA ASP A 143 1.67 16.61 17.35
C ASP A 143 2.06 15.14 17.20
N VAL A 144 3.03 14.83 16.32
CA VAL A 144 3.60 13.50 16.10
C VAL A 144 5.07 13.49 16.51
N ASN A 145 5.43 12.53 17.36
CA ASN A 145 6.83 12.28 17.69
C ASN A 145 7.43 11.33 16.64
N ASN A 146 8.37 11.80 15.86
CA ASN A 146 8.99 11.07 14.76
C ASN A 146 9.71 9.78 15.20
N GLU A 147 10.20 9.74 16.45
CA GLU A 147 10.89 8.58 17.02
C GLU A 147 9.91 7.43 17.40
N THR A 148 8.61 7.71 17.41
CA THR A 148 7.58 6.75 17.83
C THR A 148 6.69 6.26 16.69
N ILE A 149 7.07 6.52 15.43
CA ILE A 149 6.33 6.08 14.25
C ILE A 149 6.54 4.58 14.03
N ILE A 150 5.43 3.84 13.96
CA ILE A 150 5.38 2.41 13.68
C ILE A 150 4.84 2.21 12.27
N PHE A 151 5.53 1.43 11.44
CA PHE A 151 5.02 1.05 10.13
C PHE A 151 4.17 -0.22 10.25
N PHE A 152 2.92 -0.15 9.80
CA PHE A 152 2.01 -1.26 9.79
C PHE A 152 1.56 -1.57 8.37
N GLY A 153 1.99 -2.71 7.83
CA GLY A 153 1.67 -3.14 6.48
C GLY A 153 0.79 -4.38 6.43
N ARG A 154 -0.33 -4.33 5.71
CA ARG A 154 -1.21 -5.46 5.48
C ARG A 154 -1.15 -5.91 4.02
N SER A 155 -0.85 -7.20 3.77
CA SER A 155 -0.81 -7.79 2.42
C SER A 155 0.09 -6.97 1.47
N LEU A 156 -0.46 -6.33 0.42
CA LEU A 156 0.29 -5.41 -0.44
C LEU A 156 1.05 -4.35 0.36
N GLY A 157 0.40 -3.78 1.38
CA GLY A 157 1.00 -2.79 2.27
C GLY A 157 2.22 -3.32 3.04
N SER A 158 2.33 -4.63 3.26
CA SER A 158 3.52 -5.23 3.86
C SER A 158 4.76 -5.02 2.99
N ALA A 159 4.65 -5.22 1.68
CA ALA A 159 5.77 -5.01 0.76
C ALA A 159 6.15 -3.53 0.63
N ILE A 160 5.15 -2.64 0.68
CA ILE A 160 5.38 -1.19 0.64
C ILE A 160 6.05 -0.72 1.92
N SER A 161 5.58 -1.17 3.09
CA SER A 161 6.17 -0.80 4.38
C SER A 161 7.59 -1.35 4.57
N VAL A 162 7.88 -2.55 4.06
CA VAL A 162 9.25 -3.12 4.04
C VAL A 162 10.18 -2.27 3.18
N GLU A 163 9.77 -1.88 1.96
CA GLU A 163 10.57 -1.00 1.10
C GLU A 163 10.88 0.34 1.77
N LEU A 164 9.91 0.90 2.50
CA LEU A 164 10.13 2.13 3.25
C LEU A 164 11.10 1.91 4.42
N ALA A 165 10.92 0.83 5.18
CA ALA A 165 11.74 0.52 6.36
C ALA A 165 13.21 0.22 6.06
N VAL A 166 13.53 -0.24 4.85
CA VAL A 166 14.93 -0.36 4.36
C VAL A 166 15.59 1.01 4.21
N LYS A 167 14.82 2.06 3.96
CA LYS A 167 15.34 3.41 3.65
C LYS A 167 15.16 4.40 4.79
N GLU A 168 14.13 4.22 5.59
CA GLU A 168 13.70 5.15 6.63
C GLU A 168 13.55 4.42 7.96
N LYS A 169 14.00 5.06 9.03
CA LYS A 169 13.87 4.50 10.37
C LYS A 169 12.42 4.51 10.84
N CYS A 170 12.01 3.44 11.50
CA CYS A 170 10.76 3.37 12.25
C CYS A 170 11.00 2.77 13.63
N ARG A 171 10.08 3.01 14.56
CA ARG A 171 10.12 2.43 15.90
C ARG A 171 9.93 0.92 15.88
N ALA A 172 9.04 0.45 14.99
CA ALA A 172 8.77 -0.96 14.76
C ALA A 172 8.14 -1.15 13.38
N LEU A 173 8.28 -2.34 12.81
CA LEU A 173 7.61 -2.77 11.59
C LEU A 173 6.68 -3.94 11.92
N ILE A 174 5.39 -3.77 11.67
CA ILE A 174 4.36 -4.79 11.87
C ILE A 174 3.83 -5.23 10.51
N LEU A 175 3.92 -6.52 10.22
CA LEU A 175 3.49 -7.10 8.94
C LEU A 175 2.34 -8.08 9.17
N GLU A 176 1.19 -7.76 8.59
CA GLU A 176 0.01 -8.61 8.62
C GLU A 176 -0.16 -9.31 7.25
N THR A 177 -0.17 -10.63 7.25
CA THR A 177 -0.29 -11.46 6.04
C THR A 177 0.69 -11.09 4.92
N PRO A 178 2.00 -10.95 5.21
CA PRO A 178 2.99 -10.63 4.20
C PRO A 178 3.14 -11.75 3.17
N PHE A 179 3.65 -11.39 1.99
CA PHE A 179 4.02 -12.36 0.95
C PHE A 179 5.50 -12.16 0.56
N THR A 180 6.12 -13.19 0.00
CA THR A 180 7.54 -13.16 -0.36
C THR A 180 7.82 -12.27 -1.58
N SER A 181 7.02 -12.43 -2.65
CA SER A 181 7.03 -11.58 -3.84
C SER A 181 5.78 -11.82 -4.68
N ILE A 182 5.44 -10.88 -5.57
CA ILE A 182 4.35 -11.06 -6.56
C ILE A 182 4.62 -12.26 -7.47
N LYS A 183 5.88 -12.48 -7.84
CA LYS A 183 6.26 -13.61 -8.67
C LYS A 183 5.96 -14.96 -8.01
N GLU A 184 6.36 -15.11 -6.75
CA GLU A 184 6.13 -16.36 -6.01
C GLU A 184 4.64 -16.57 -5.70
N MET A 185 3.91 -15.50 -5.38
CA MET A 185 2.46 -15.55 -5.24
C MET A 185 1.79 -15.97 -6.56
N GLY A 186 2.20 -15.39 -7.69
CA GLY A 186 1.70 -15.72 -9.01
C GLY A 186 1.94 -17.19 -9.37
N LYS A 187 3.12 -17.73 -9.08
CA LYS A 187 3.41 -19.17 -9.28
C LYS A 187 2.50 -20.07 -8.44
N LYS A 188 2.23 -19.67 -7.20
CA LYS A 188 1.37 -20.43 -6.28
C LYS A 188 -0.10 -20.41 -6.73
N LEU A 189 -0.60 -19.27 -7.18
CA LEU A 189 -2.00 -19.09 -7.60
C LEU A 189 -2.25 -19.64 -9.02
N TYR A 190 -1.25 -19.56 -9.89
CA TYR A 190 -1.35 -19.92 -11.31
C TYR A 190 -0.19 -20.82 -11.75
N PRO A 191 -0.05 -22.03 -11.18
CA PRO A 191 1.15 -22.88 -11.36
C PRO A 191 1.39 -23.30 -12.82
N TYR A 192 0.34 -23.31 -13.65
CA TYR A 192 0.44 -23.73 -15.04
C TYR A 192 0.63 -22.59 -16.05
N LEU A 193 0.69 -21.33 -15.56
CA LEU A 193 0.78 -20.17 -16.44
C LEU A 193 2.21 -19.63 -16.48
N PRO A 194 2.90 -19.66 -17.62
CA PRO A 194 4.28 -19.22 -17.75
C PRO A 194 4.43 -17.68 -17.68
N PHE A 195 3.33 -16.92 -17.68
CA PHE A 195 3.38 -15.46 -17.69
C PHE A 195 4.02 -14.86 -16.43
N THR A 196 4.09 -15.60 -15.32
CA THR A 196 4.73 -15.14 -14.08
C THR A 196 6.21 -14.76 -14.27
N PHE A 197 6.86 -15.28 -15.31
CA PHE A 197 8.23 -14.88 -15.69
C PHE A 197 8.30 -13.48 -16.31
N PHE A 198 7.21 -12.99 -16.85
CA PHE A 198 7.13 -11.70 -17.55
C PHE A 198 6.58 -10.56 -16.69
N LEU A 199 6.23 -10.85 -15.42
CA LEU A 199 5.76 -9.85 -14.48
C LEU A 199 6.84 -8.81 -14.23
N ARG A 200 6.47 -7.53 -14.32
CA ARG A 200 7.35 -6.39 -14.04
C ARG A 200 7.27 -5.96 -12.58
N THR A 201 6.07 -6.09 -12.02
CA THR A 201 5.79 -5.82 -10.60
C THR A 201 6.40 -6.91 -9.75
N LYS A 202 7.28 -6.55 -8.86
CA LYS A 202 8.05 -7.50 -8.05
C LYS A 202 7.55 -7.59 -6.62
N TYR A 203 7.44 -6.44 -5.94
CA TYR A 203 7.21 -6.37 -4.51
C TYR A 203 7.98 -7.49 -3.79
N ASP A 204 9.29 -7.52 -3.98
CA ASP A 204 10.16 -8.55 -3.44
C ASP A 204 10.46 -8.25 -1.97
N THR A 205 9.56 -8.69 -1.10
CA THR A 205 9.61 -8.45 0.33
C THR A 205 10.71 -9.29 0.98
N LEU A 206 10.85 -10.56 0.54
CA LEU A 206 11.78 -11.50 1.16
C LEU A 206 13.24 -11.06 0.99
N SER A 207 13.59 -10.52 -0.18
CA SER A 207 14.97 -10.07 -0.43
C SER A 207 15.38 -8.85 0.39
N LYS A 208 14.40 -8.10 0.92
CA LYS A 208 14.61 -6.81 1.61
C LYS A 208 14.52 -6.91 3.13
N ILE A 209 13.77 -7.89 3.64
CA ILE A 209 13.48 -7.96 5.08
C ILE A 209 14.72 -8.16 5.94
N GLY A 210 15.79 -8.69 5.39
CA GLY A 210 17.06 -8.88 6.09
C GLY A 210 17.91 -7.61 6.23
N ASP A 211 17.50 -6.51 5.57
CA ASP A 211 18.22 -5.22 5.56
C ASP A 211 17.64 -4.22 6.59
N ILE A 212 16.63 -4.63 7.38
CA ILE A 212 15.89 -3.81 8.37
C ILE A 212 16.39 -4.04 9.79
#